data_6fdbff29450351e4fa3fe570c4881719
#
_entry.id   6fdbff29450351e4fa3fe570c4881719
#
_cell.length_a   1.000
_cell.length_b   1.000
_cell.length_c   1.000
_cell.angle_alpha   90.00
_cell.angle_beta   90.00
_cell.angle_gamma   90.00
#
_symmetry.space_group_name_H-M   'P 1'
#
loop_
_entity.id
_entity.type
_entity.pdbx_description
1 polymer ?
#
loop_
_entity_poly.entity_id
_entity_poly.type
_entity_poly.pdbx_seq_one_letter_code
_entity_poly.pdbx_strand_id
1 'polypeptide(L)'
;MKKPIISLLFASLVLFNSTTATADELPSVRLATTTSTYHSGLLDHLLPEFEKDTGYQVDVIAAGTGKALKMGENGDVDILMTHAPQAEQDFVDAGFGIEPKPLMYNDFILVGPESDPAKVHSLTDVAQAFAQIADQNAVFISRGDDSGTHKKELNLWKSSHLEPEFAGYRSVGQGMGPTLNMSSEMQAYTLTDRGTWLAYQNNLDLIVILEGDERLFNPYQVILVNPERYTGLNEKGAKAFSDWLVNSRGQELINSFRLNGQQLFVANAQAE
;
A
#
# COMPACT_ATOMS: atom_id res chain seq x y z
N MET A 1 -25.22 4.63 -94.53
CA MET A 1 -24.88 3.65 -93.47
C MET A 1 -23.87 4.30 -92.56
N LYS A 2 -24.38 4.79 -91.37
CA LYS A 2 -23.54 5.45 -90.34
C LYS A 2 -23.24 4.42 -89.22
N LYS A 3 -21.94 4.21 -88.96
CA LYS A 3 -21.42 3.32 -87.89
C LYS A 3 -21.41 4.13 -86.59
N PRO A 4 -21.83 3.63 -85.42
CA PRO A 4 -21.66 4.30 -84.13
C PRO A 4 -20.26 4.02 -83.56
N ILE A 5 -19.62 5.08 -83.06
CA ILE A 5 -18.37 5.03 -82.30
C ILE A 5 -18.76 4.76 -80.84
N ILE A 6 -18.32 3.62 -80.30
CA ILE A 6 -18.44 3.27 -78.88
C ILE A 6 -17.21 3.85 -78.14
N SER A 7 -17.44 4.85 -77.33
CA SER A 7 -16.40 5.44 -76.46
C SER A 7 -16.32 4.62 -75.14
N LEU A 8 -15.23 3.93 -74.93
CA LEU A 8 -14.94 3.16 -73.71
C LEU A 8 -14.36 4.10 -72.67
N LEU A 9 -15.16 4.44 -71.63
CA LEU A 9 -14.68 5.16 -70.45
C LEU A 9 -13.94 4.16 -69.53
N PHE A 10 -12.64 4.30 -69.39
CA PHE A 10 -11.85 3.62 -68.36
C PHE A 10 -12.01 4.44 -67.03
N ALA A 11 -12.80 3.92 -66.10
CA ALA A 11 -12.83 4.42 -64.73
C ALA A 11 -11.67 3.79 -63.95
N SER A 12 -10.64 4.57 -63.69
CA SER A 12 -9.53 4.18 -62.80
C SER A 12 -10.00 4.23 -61.33
N LEU A 13 -10.26 3.09 -60.73
CA LEU A 13 -10.55 2.94 -59.30
C LEU A 13 -9.25 3.07 -58.51
N VAL A 14 -8.99 4.23 -57.92
CA VAL A 14 -7.88 4.43 -56.99
C VAL A 14 -8.28 3.86 -55.64
N LEU A 15 -7.79 2.66 -55.32
CA LEU A 15 -7.91 2.07 -53.98
C LEU A 15 -7.00 2.84 -53.01
N PHE A 16 -7.60 3.70 -52.19
CA PHE A 16 -6.93 4.23 -50.99
C PHE A 16 -6.78 3.12 -49.97
N ASN A 17 -5.63 2.51 -49.88
CA ASN A 17 -5.25 1.69 -48.75
C ASN A 17 -5.01 2.62 -47.58
N SER A 18 -6.02 2.83 -46.73
CA SER A 18 -5.86 3.41 -45.40
C SER A 18 -5.19 2.38 -44.52
N THR A 19 -3.87 2.44 -44.40
CA THR A 19 -3.15 1.77 -43.33
C THR A 19 -3.54 2.47 -42.04
N THR A 20 -4.49 1.90 -41.29
CA THR A 20 -4.68 2.20 -39.88
C THR A 20 -3.40 1.74 -39.19
N ALA A 21 -2.51 2.68 -38.85
CA ALA A 21 -1.45 2.42 -37.89
C ALA A 21 -2.17 2.09 -36.57
N THR A 22 -2.23 0.80 -36.21
CA THR A 22 -2.48 0.41 -34.84
C THR A 22 -1.32 0.98 -34.05
N ALA A 23 -1.57 1.93 -33.17
CA ALA A 23 -0.61 2.27 -32.13
C ALA A 23 -0.30 0.93 -31.41
N ASP A 24 0.95 0.48 -31.45
CA ASP A 24 1.38 -0.64 -30.63
C ASP A 24 1.10 -0.23 -29.18
N GLU A 25 0.09 -0.85 -28.57
CA GLU A 25 -0.17 -0.67 -27.13
C GLU A 25 1.09 -1.15 -26.39
N LEU A 26 1.61 -0.29 -25.52
CA LEU A 26 2.73 -0.66 -24.68
C LEU A 26 2.30 -1.84 -23.78
N PRO A 27 3.17 -2.85 -23.57
CA PRO A 27 2.85 -3.95 -22.66
C PRO A 27 2.51 -3.39 -21.26
N SER A 28 1.49 -3.94 -20.62
CA SER A 28 1.13 -3.55 -19.25
C SER A 28 2.21 -3.96 -18.25
N VAL A 29 2.30 -3.24 -17.14
CA VAL A 29 3.18 -3.51 -16.01
C VAL A 29 2.42 -4.33 -14.98
N ARG A 30 2.89 -5.53 -14.65
CA ARG A 30 2.26 -6.39 -13.62
C ARG A 30 2.79 -5.99 -12.25
N LEU A 31 1.93 -5.35 -11.45
CA LEU A 31 2.23 -4.94 -10.07
C LEU A 31 1.63 -5.91 -9.07
N ALA A 32 2.42 -6.53 -8.20
CA ALA A 32 1.88 -7.15 -6.99
C ALA A 32 1.98 -6.20 -5.80
N THR A 33 0.88 -6.05 -5.07
CA THR A 33 0.79 -5.21 -3.88
C THR A 33 -0.05 -5.86 -2.78
N THR A 34 -0.13 -5.23 -1.61
CA THR A 34 -0.94 -5.75 -0.51
C THR A 34 -2.42 -5.41 -0.68
N THR A 35 -3.29 -6.27 -0.13
CA THR A 35 -4.74 -6.04 -0.13
C THR A 35 -5.12 -4.73 0.55
N SER A 36 -4.42 -4.34 1.62
CA SER A 36 -4.65 -3.07 2.30
C SER A 36 -4.31 -1.87 1.43
N THR A 37 -3.18 -1.92 0.70
CA THR A 37 -2.79 -0.87 -0.24
C THR A 37 -3.80 -0.74 -1.37
N TYR A 38 -4.22 -1.86 -1.97
CA TYR A 38 -5.22 -1.88 -3.04
C TYR A 38 -6.56 -1.27 -2.58
N HIS A 39 -7.07 -1.70 -1.43
CA HIS A 39 -8.36 -1.20 -0.91
C HIS A 39 -8.31 0.21 -0.31
N SER A 40 -7.13 0.81 -0.15
CA SER A 40 -7.04 2.21 0.29
C SER A 40 -7.54 3.21 -0.74
N GLY A 41 -7.61 2.82 -2.04
CA GLY A 41 -7.94 3.70 -3.16
C GLY A 41 -6.74 4.53 -3.66
N LEU A 42 -5.55 4.35 -3.08
CA LEU A 42 -4.35 5.10 -3.53
C LEU A 42 -4.02 4.82 -4.99
N LEU A 43 -4.09 3.55 -5.40
CA LEU A 43 -3.76 3.17 -6.79
C LEU A 43 -4.78 3.76 -7.79
N ASP A 44 -6.06 3.85 -7.44
CA ASP A 44 -7.08 4.50 -8.28
C ASP A 44 -6.78 5.99 -8.48
N HIS A 45 -6.06 6.61 -7.53
CA HIS A 45 -5.60 7.99 -7.62
C HIS A 45 -4.31 8.14 -8.44
N LEU A 46 -3.39 7.19 -8.37
CA LEU A 46 -2.07 7.27 -9.01
C LEU A 46 -2.06 6.77 -10.46
N LEU A 47 -2.69 5.62 -10.73
CA LEU A 47 -2.52 4.92 -12.01
C LEU A 47 -3.04 5.70 -13.23
N PRO A 48 -4.18 6.43 -13.18
CA PRO A 48 -4.60 7.25 -14.32
C PRO A 48 -3.61 8.36 -14.68
N GLU A 49 -2.94 8.95 -13.69
CA GLU A 49 -1.93 9.98 -13.93
C GLU A 49 -0.62 9.37 -14.48
N PHE A 50 -0.22 8.20 -13.99
CA PHE A 50 0.92 7.46 -14.54
C PHE A 50 0.69 7.07 -16.01
N GLU A 51 -0.47 6.51 -16.34
CA GLU A 51 -0.83 6.15 -17.72
C GLU A 51 -0.81 7.35 -18.64
N LYS A 52 -1.37 8.48 -18.20
CA LYS A 52 -1.37 9.74 -18.95
C LYS A 52 0.04 10.28 -19.19
N ASP A 53 0.93 10.18 -18.20
CA ASP A 53 2.28 10.72 -18.26
C ASP A 53 3.23 9.84 -19.10
N THR A 54 2.97 8.52 -19.17
CA THR A 54 3.94 7.55 -19.73
C THR A 54 3.38 6.69 -20.85
N GLY A 55 2.07 6.52 -20.94
CA GLY A 55 1.38 5.60 -21.85
C GLY A 55 1.38 4.14 -21.40
N TYR A 56 2.07 3.77 -20.31
CA TYR A 56 2.02 2.41 -19.75
C TYR A 56 0.77 2.22 -18.89
N GLN A 57 0.15 1.04 -19.00
CA GLN A 57 -0.89 0.58 -18.08
C GLN A 57 -0.29 -0.29 -16.99
N VAL A 58 -0.98 -0.39 -15.84
CA VAL A 58 -0.55 -1.23 -14.72
C VAL A 58 -1.65 -2.21 -14.35
N ASP A 59 -1.36 -3.50 -14.46
CA ASP A 59 -2.21 -4.58 -14.00
C ASP A 59 -1.92 -4.90 -12.53
N VAL A 60 -2.86 -4.60 -11.64
CA VAL A 60 -2.66 -4.73 -10.20
C VAL A 60 -3.15 -6.09 -9.70
N ILE A 61 -2.28 -6.80 -9.00
CA ILE A 61 -2.57 -8.06 -8.31
C ILE A 61 -2.46 -7.81 -6.80
N ALA A 62 -3.61 -7.78 -6.13
CA ALA A 62 -3.68 -7.60 -4.68
C ALA A 62 -3.63 -8.94 -3.94
N ALA A 63 -2.68 -9.07 -3.00
CA ALA A 63 -2.48 -10.30 -2.23
C ALA A 63 -1.95 -9.98 -0.81
N GLY A 64 -1.83 -10.96 0.07
CA GLY A 64 -1.02 -10.79 1.28
C GLY A 64 0.46 -10.67 0.94
N THR A 65 1.24 -9.94 1.77
CA THR A 65 2.66 -9.64 1.50
C THR A 65 3.48 -10.87 1.09
N GLY A 66 3.38 -11.98 1.83
CA GLY A 66 4.13 -13.20 1.51
C GLY A 66 3.77 -13.78 0.14
N LYS A 67 2.49 -13.70 -0.27
CA LYS A 67 2.05 -14.14 -1.60
C LYS A 67 2.53 -13.17 -2.70
N ALA A 68 2.52 -11.87 -2.44
CA ALA A 68 3.03 -10.86 -3.38
C ALA A 68 4.54 -11.09 -3.64
N LEU A 69 5.33 -11.26 -2.58
CA LEU A 69 6.77 -11.59 -2.68
C LEU A 69 6.98 -12.91 -3.44
N LYS A 70 6.14 -13.94 -3.18
CA LYS A 70 6.23 -15.22 -3.89
C LYS A 70 5.95 -15.11 -5.38
N MET A 71 5.04 -14.22 -5.80
CA MET A 71 4.83 -13.90 -7.21
C MET A 71 6.08 -13.28 -7.84
N GLY A 72 6.77 -12.38 -7.13
CA GLY A 72 8.06 -11.85 -7.56
C GLY A 72 9.15 -12.92 -7.65
N GLU A 73 9.24 -13.84 -6.65
CA GLU A 73 10.16 -14.96 -6.68
C GLU A 73 9.92 -15.93 -7.85
N ASN A 74 8.70 -16.01 -8.36
CA ASN A 74 8.37 -16.84 -9.52
C ASN A 74 8.56 -16.10 -10.86
N GLY A 75 8.70 -14.76 -10.88
CA GLY A 75 8.69 -13.95 -12.10
C GLY A 75 7.29 -13.72 -12.67
N ASP A 76 6.24 -13.91 -11.87
CA ASP A 76 4.84 -13.74 -12.29
C ASP A 76 4.45 -12.26 -12.43
N VAL A 77 5.22 -11.36 -11.80
CA VAL A 77 5.03 -9.90 -11.79
C VAL A 77 6.32 -9.16 -12.10
N ASP A 78 6.21 -7.90 -12.51
CA ASP A 78 7.34 -7.08 -12.93
C ASP A 78 7.88 -6.19 -11.80
N ILE A 79 7.00 -5.82 -10.87
CA ILE A 79 7.30 -4.90 -9.76
C ILE A 79 6.44 -5.25 -8.54
N LEU A 80 7.00 -5.01 -7.37
CA LEU A 80 6.35 -5.16 -6.06
C LEU A 80 6.17 -3.79 -5.40
N MET A 81 5.04 -3.59 -4.70
CA MET A 81 4.82 -2.49 -3.77
C MET A 81 4.30 -3.08 -2.46
N THR A 82 5.18 -3.16 -1.46
CA THR A 82 4.91 -3.84 -0.19
C THR A 82 5.38 -3.02 1.02
N HIS A 83 5.14 -3.52 2.24
CA HIS A 83 5.46 -2.81 3.48
C HIS A 83 5.87 -3.82 4.59
N ALA A 84 6.81 -4.69 4.28
CA ALA A 84 7.37 -5.68 5.22
C ALA A 84 8.90 -5.67 5.11
N PRO A 85 9.59 -4.68 5.71
CA PRO A 85 11.00 -4.38 5.46
C PRO A 85 11.93 -5.59 5.54
N GLN A 86 11.75 -6.49 6.53
CA GLN A 86 12.61 -7.66 6.65
C GLN A 86 12.41 -8.65 5.49
N ALA A 87 11.16 -8.96 5.15
CA ALA A 87 10.86 -9.90 4.05
C ALA A 87 11.25 -9.32 2.68
N GLU A 88 11.17 -8.01 2.51
CA GLU A 88 11.62 -7.29 1.32
C GLU A 88 13.15 -7.34 1.20
N GLN A 89 13.86 -7.14 2.32
CA GLN A 89 15.31 -7.26 2.35
C GLN A 89 15.75 -8.69 2.02
N ASP A 90 15.11 -9.70 2.62
CA ASP A 90 15.40 -11.12 2.35
C ASP A 90 15.17 -11.45 0.85
N PHE A 91 14.13 -10.88 0.23
CA PHE A 91 13.83 -11.02 -1.20
C PHE A 91 14.92 -10.42 -2.09
N VAL A 92 15.42 -9.24 -1.73
CA VAL A 92 16.53 -8.56 -2.45
C VAL A 92 17.84 -9.29 -2.24
N ASP A 93 18.17 -9.69 -1.00
CA ASP A 93 19.41 -10.41 -0.67
C ASP A 93 19.49 -11.79 -1.36
N ALA A 94 18.34 -12.43 -1.57
CA ALA A 94 18.22 -13.66 -2.37
C ALA A 94 18.35 -13.42 -3.88
N GLY A 95 18.47 -12.17 -4.32
CA GLY A 95 18.67 -11.76 -5.72
C GLY A 95 17.38 -11.86 -6.56
N PHE A 96 16.20 -11.98 -5.95
CA PHE A 96 14.92 -11.97 -6.67
C PHE A 96 14.46 -10.56 -7.04
N GLY A 97 14.85 -9.56 -6.25
CA GLY A 97 14.53 -8.15 -6.45
C GLY A 97 15.78 -7.30 -6.63
N ILE A 98 15.61 -6.17 -7.34
CA ILE A 98 16.65 -5.16 -7.53
C ILE A 98 16.05 -3.76 -7.31
N GLU A 99 16.91 -2.77 -7.11
CA GLU A 99 16.55 -1.35 -6.98
C GLU A 99 15.41 -1.10 -5.97
N PRO A 100 15.50 -1.59 -4.71
CA PRO A 100 14.51 -1.25 -3.71
C PRO A 100 14.53 0.26 -3.45
N LYS A 101 13.36 0.92 -3.56
CA LYS A 101 13.24 2.36 -3.32
C LYS A 101 12.18 2.63 -2.26
N PRO A 102 12.52 3.39 -1.19
CA PRO A 102 11.52 3.93 -0.29
C PRO A 102 10.49 4.74 -1.08
N LEU A 103 9.21 4.56 -0.76
CA LEU A 103 8.12 5.20 -1.50
C LEU A 103 7.33 6.18 -0.64
N MET A 104 6.78 5.68 0.44
CA MET A 104 5.88 6.36 1.34
C MET A 104 5.81 5.62 2.67
N TYR A 105 5.13 6.20 3.64
CA TYR A 105 4.67 5.48 4.81
C TYR A 105 3.24 5.87 5.16
N ASN A 106 2.52 4.96 5.81
CA ASN A 106 1.42 5.28 6.70
C ASN A 106 1.83 4.91 8.11
N ASP A 107 0.92 5.02 9.07
CA ASP A 107 1.25 4.71 10.44
C ASP A 107 0.19 3.84 11.12
N PHE A 108 0.63 3.25 12.20
CA PHE A 108 -0.25 2.76 13.25
C PHE A 108 -0.47 3.86 14.27
N ILE A 109 -1.57 3.81 14.97
CA ILE A 109 -1.91 4.73 16.04
C ILE A 109 -2.43 3.95 17.24
N LEU A 110 -2.14 4.45 18.43
CA LEU A 110 -2.77 3.99 19.65
C LEU A 110 -4.06 4.79 19.86
N VAL A 111 -5.19 4.11 19.91
CA VAL A 111 -6.49 4.72 20.22
C VAL A 111 -6.99 4.22 21.57
N GLY A 112 -7.85 5.00 22.20
CA GLY A 112 -8.40 4.65 23.52
C GLY A 112 -9.53 5.59 23.93
N PRO A 113 -10.10 5.38 25.12
CA PRO A 113 -11.19 6.21 25.62
C PRO A 113 -10.72 7.63 25.96
N GLU A 114 -11.59 8.63 25.77
CA GLU A 114 -11.30 10.02 26.11
C GLU A 114 -10.94 10.22 27.60
N SER A 115 -11.46 9.35 28.47
CA SER A 115 -11.16 9.36 29.93
C SER A 115 -9.69 9.03 30.26
N ASP A 116 -8.96 8.42 29.31
CA ASP A 116 -7.54 8.06 29.42
C ASP A 116 -7.12 7.50 30.79
N PRO A 117 -7.69 6.37 31.24
CA PRO A 117 -7.48 5.85 32.61
C PRO A 117 -6.01 5.53 32.90
N ALA A 118 -5.21 5.21 31.88
CA ALA A 118 -3.77 4.99 32.02
C ALA A 118 -2.94 6.28 31.96
N LYS A 119 -3.54 7.43 31.62
CA LYS A 119 -2.89 8.76 31.52
C LYS A 119 -1.72 8.78 30.51
N VAL A 120 -1.93 8.19 29.36
CA VAL A 120 -0.90 8.05 28.32
C VAL A 120 -1.01 9.08 27.21
N HIS A 121 -2.09 9.86 27.12
CA HIS A 121 -2.32 10.86 26.06
C HIS A 121 -1.25 11.97 26.00
N SER A 122 -0.56 12.25 27.10
CA SER A 122 0.53 13.24 27.13
C SER A 122 1.89 12.68 26.73
N LEU A 123 1.99 11.38 26.50
CA LEU A 123 3.24 10.73 26.12
C LEU A 123 3.48 10.84 24.61
N THR A 124 4.73 10.87 24.21
CA THR A 124 5.17 10.84 22.82
C THR A 124 5.94 9.55 22.48
N ASP A 125 6.30 8.78 23.50
CA ASP A 125 7.01 7.51 23.38
C ASP A 125 6.00 6.36 23.51
N VAL A 126 5.80 5.61 22.43
CA VAL A 126 4.82 4.51 22.38
C VAL A 126 5.18 3.36 23.32
N ALA A 127 6.49 3.06 23.53
CA ALA A 127 6.88 2.01 24.47
C ALA A 127 6.58 2.41 25.93
N GLN A 128 6.74 3.68 26.29
CA GLN A 128 6.32 4.19 27.59
C GLN A 128 4.80 4.13 27.76
N ALA A 129 4.03 4.44 26.69
CA ALA A 129 2.57 4.35 26.74
C ALA A 129 2.11 2.90 26.97
N PHE A 130 2.71 1.94 26.25
CA PHE A 130 2.41 0.52 26.43
C PHE A 130 2.77 0.05 27.84
N ALA A 131 3.95 0.42 28.35
CA ALA A 131 4.37 0.09 29.70
C ALA A 131 3.38 0.65 30.75
N GLN A 132 2.95 1.89 30.59
CA GLN A 132 2.04 2.54 31.53
C GLN A 132 0.62 1.94 31.48
N ILE A 133 0.13 1.54 30.29
CA ILE A 133 -1.15 0.79 30.16
C ILE A 133 -1.10 -0.51 30.94
N ALA A 134 0.00 -1.26 30.84
CA ALA A 134 0.18 -2.51 31.58
C ALA A 134 0.30 -2.26 33.10
N ASP A 135 1.10 -1.28 33.52
CA ASP A 135 1.32 -0.93 34.94
C ASP A 135 0.02 -0.51 35.64
N GLN A 136 -0.82 0.26 34.95
CA GLN A 136 -2.14 0.67 35.44
C GLN A 136 -3.19 -0.43 35.28
N ASN A 137 -2.83 -1.59 34.69
CA ASN A 137 -3.73 -2.69 34.38
C ASN A 137 -4.98 -2.24 33.60
N ALA A 138 -4.82 -1.22 32.75
CA ALA A 138 -5.90 -0.70 31.91
C ALA A 138 -6.29 -1.71 30.82
N VAL A 139 -7.54 -1.68 30.38
CA VAL A 139 -8.00 -2.64 29.37
C VAL A 139 -7.33 -2.33 28.03
N PHE A 140 -6.69 -3.33 27.43
CA PHE A 140 -6.12 -3.29 26.10
C PHE A 140 -6.68 -4.45 25.27
N ILE A 141 -7.24 -4.14 24.10
CA ILE A 141 -7.78 -5.13 23.17
C ILE A 141 -6.77 -5.35 22.03
N SER A 142 -6.26 -6.57 21.95
CA SER A 142 -5.39 -7.02 20.87
C SER A 142 -6.20 -7.74 19.79
N ARG A 143 -5.83 -7.56 18.55
CA ARG A 143 -6.38 -8.38 17.45
C ARG A 143 -6.16 -9.86 17.66
N GLY A 144 -4.96 -10.28 18.09
CA GLY A 144 -4.63 -11.66 18.40
C GLY A 144 -4.78 -12.65 17.24
N ASP A 145 -4.68 -12.18 15.98
CA ASP A 145 -5.01 -12.93 14.75
C ASP A 145 -3.80 -13.18 13.83
N ASP A 146 -2.58 -12.99 14.33
CA ASP A 146 -1.31 -13.10 13.59
C ASP A 146 -1.19 -12.15 12.37
N SER A 147 -2.01 -11.12 12.28
CA SER A 147 -1.94 -10.06 11.25
C SER A 147 -0.71 -9.17 11.41
N GLY A 148 -0.47 -8.31 10.40
CA GLY A 148 0.57 -7.27 10.45
C GLY A 148 0.38 -6.32 11.65
N THR A 149 -0.86 -5.92 11.97
CA THR A 149 -1.17 -5.10 13.14
C THR A 149 -0.85 -5.82 14.44
N HIS A 150 -1.23 -7.11 14.57
CA HIS A 150 -0.90 -7.90 15.75
C HIS A 150 0.62 -8.08 15.92
N LYS A 151 1.35 -8.36 14.84
CA LYS A 151 2.82 -8.44 14.87
C LYS A 151 3.46 -7.10 15.27
N LYS A 152 2.95 -6.00 14.77
CA LYS A 152 3.38 -4.64 15.16
C LYS A 152 3.15 -4.41 16.64
N GLU A 153 1.97 -4.74 17.15
CA GLU A 153 1.61 -4.64 18.56
C GLU A 153 2.58 -5.43 19.45
N LEU A 154 2.84 -6.72 19.12
CA LEU A 154 3.77 -7.56 19.88
C LEU A 154 5.20 -6.98 19.88
N ASN A 155 5.65 -6.40 18.77
CA ASN A 155 6.93 -5.70 18.70
C ASN A 155 6.96 -4.45 19.60
N LEU A 156 5.85 -3.73 19.74
CA LEU A 156 5.76 -2.58 20.65
C LEU A 156 5.78 -3.02 22.12
N TRP A 157 5.07 -4.10 22.49
CA TRP A 157 5.19 -4.72 23.81
C TRP A 157 6.63 -5.12 24.13
N LYS A 158 7.29 -5.78 23.19
CA LYS A 158 8.71 -6.13 23.33
C LYS A 158 9.61 -4.91 23.49
N SER A 159 9.34 -3.81 22.77
CA SER A 159 10.10 -2.56 22.89
C SER A 159 9.89 -1.86 24.23
N SER A 160 8.77 -2.12 24.91
CA SER A 160 8.50 -1.70 26.29
C SER A 160 9.10 -2.61 27.35
N HIS A 161 9.85 -3.66 26.94
CA HIS A 161 10.41 -4.71 27.78
C HIS A 161 9.35 -5.52 28.56
N LEU A 162 8.16 -5.63 28.00
CA LEU A 162 7.06 -6.37 28.60
C LEU A 162 6.51 -7.42 27.63
N GLU A 163 5.99 -8.49 28.21
CA GLU A 163 5.07 -9.41 27.53
C GLU A 163 3.64 -9.03 27.92
N PRO A 164 2.66 -9.13 27.01
CA PRO A 164 1.28 -8.70 27.27
C PRO A 164 0.50 -9.72 28.10
N GLU A 165 0.96 -9.99 29.33
CA GLU A 165 0.39 -10.99 30.26
C GLU A 165 -0.31 -10.35 31.49
N PHE A 166 -0.71 -9.08 31.41
CA PHE A 166 -1.42 -8.42 32.50
C PHE A 166 -2.95 -8.63 32.44
N ALA A 167 -3.64 -8.46 33.56
CA ALA A 167 -5.07 -8.78 33.68
C ALA A 167 -5.99 -7.93 32.79
N GLY A 168 -5.54 -6.74 32.34
CA GLY A 168 -6.26 -5.87 31.40
C GLY A 168 -6.16 -6.30 29.93
N TYR A 169 -5.20 -7.14 29.56
CA TYR A 169 -4.99 -7.55 28.17
C TYR A 169 -6.03 -8.57 27.70
N ARG A 170 -6.56 -8.36 26.50
CA ARG A 170 -7.57 -9.22 25.85
C ARG A 170 -7.23 -9.47 24.40
N SER A 171 -6.83 -10.70 24.05
CA SER A 171 -6.65 -11.15 22.66
C SER A 171 -7.99 -11.68 22.13
N VAL A 172 -8.52 -11.08 21.05
CA VAL A 172 -9.88 -11.37 20.57
C VAL A 172 -9.95 -12.22 19.32
N GLY A 173 -8.84 -12.43 18.62
CA GLY A 173 -8.81 -13.25 17.40
C GLY A 173 -9.65 -12.68 16.26
N GLN A 174 -9.77 -11.34 16.15
CA GLN A 174 -10.67 -10.67 15.23
C GLN A 174 -9.93 -9.71 14.28
N GLY A 175 -10.58 -9.37 13.14
CA GLY A 175 -10.11 -8.30 12.25
C GLY A 175 -10.18 -6.92 12.92
N MET A 176 -9.54 -5.89 12.31
CA MET A 176 -9.38 -4.58 12.94
C MET A 176 -10.71 -3.86 13.21
N GLY A 177 -11.69 -3.93 12.29
CA GLY A 177 -12.99 -3.30 12.48
C GLY A 177 -13.73 -3.83 13.73
N PRO A 178 -13.97 -5.14 13.85
CA PRO A 178 -14.50 -5.74 15.07
C PRO A 178 -13.69 -5.42 16.33
N THR A 179 -12.36 -5.40 16.25
CA THR A 179 -11.48 -5.04 17.37
C THR A 179 -11.73 -3.60 17.84
N LEU A 180 -11.84 -2.64 16.92
CA LEU A 180 -12.18 -1.25 17.22
C LEU A 180 -13.55 -1.11 17.88
N ASN A 181 -14.57 -1.81 17.38
CA ASN A 181 -15.91 -1.79 18.00
C ASN A 181 -15.87 -2.32 19.44
N MET A 182 -15.21 -3.46 19.67
CA MET A 182 -15.04 -4.02 21.02
C MET A 182 -14.25 -3.07 21.93
N SER A 183 -13.21 -2.40 21.42
CA SER A 183 -12.43 -1.43 22.19
C SER A 183 -13.28 -0.22 22.58
N SER A 184 -14.15 0.25 21.68
CA SER A 184 -15.10 1.33 21.94
C SER A 184 -16.12 0.93 23.04
N GLU A 185 -16.75 -0.24 22.90
CA GLU A 185 -17.72 -0.74 23.88
C GLU A 185 -17.10 -0.97 25.27
N MET A 186 -15.86 -1.42 25.32
CA MET A 186 -15.13 -1.70 26.57
C MET A 186 -14.35 -0.51 27.11
N GLN A 187 -14.38 0.64 26.42
CA GLN A 187 -13.57 1.82 26.76
C GLN A 187 -12.10 1.46 26.96
N ALA A 188 -11.55 0.72 25.98
CA ALA A 188 -10.23 0.10 26.01
C ALA A 188 -9.25 0.77 25.04
N TYR A 189 -7.96 0.60 25.30
CA TYR A 189 -6.91 0.92 24.35
C TYR A 189 -6.78 -0.17 23.29
N THR A 190 -6.37 0.21 22.09
CA THR A 190 -5.99 -0.74 21.03
C THR A 190 -5.05 -0.08 20.02
N LEU A 191 -4.21 -0.89 19.39
CA LEU A 191 -3.40 -0.47 18.23
C LEU A 191 -4.21 -0.68 16.96
N THR A 192 -4.24 0.32 16.09
CA THR A 192 -4.90 0.22 14.78
C THR A 192 -4.05 0.86 13.69
N ASP A 193 -4.20 0.41 12.45
CA ASP A 193 -3.71 1.17 11.29
C ASP A 193 -4.60 2.40 11.06
N ARG A 194 -3.98 3.50 10.60
CA ARG A 194 -4.69 4.76 10.35
C ARG A 194 -5.82 4.61 9.32
N GLY A 195 -5.64 3.78 8.30
CA GLY A 195 -6.67 3.58 7.26
C GLY A 195 -7.96 3.02 7.85
N THR A 196 -7.87 1.98 8.68
CA THR A 196 -9.04 1.43 9.37
C THR A 196 -9.63 2.43 10.37
N TRP A 197 -8.80 3.14 11.11
CA TRP A 197 -9.27 4.21 12.00
C TRP A 197 -10.11 5.25 11.24
N LEU A 198 -9.62 5.78 10.13
CA LEU A 198 -10.32 6.79 9.33
C LEU A 198 -11.67 6.29 8.78
N ALA A 199 -11.79 4.99 8.54
CA ALA A 199 -13.04 4.39 8.09
C ALA A 199 -14.08 4.23 9.22
N TYR A 200 -13.65 4.03 10.46
CA TYR A 200 -14.52 3.67 11.58
C TYR A 200 -14.74 4.79 12.61
N GLN A 201 -13.82 5.77 12.74
CA GLN A 201 -13.75 6.75 13.83
C GLN A 201 -15.08 7.47 14.15
N ASN A 202 -15.91 7.76 13.13
CA ASN A 202 -17.16 8.49 13.32
C ASN A 202 -18.25 7.69 14.05
N ASN A 203 -18.03 6.38 14.24
CA ASN A 203 -18.97 5.47 14.88
C ASN A 203 -18.42 4.88 16.19
N LEU A 204 -17.33 5.43 16.72
CA LEU A 204 -16.61 4.94 17.88
C LEU A 204 -16.52 6.02 18.96
N ASP A 205 -16.65 5.61 20.21
CA ASP A 205 -16.39 6.45 21.38
C ASP A 205 -14.92 6.33 21.82
N LEU A 206 -14.02 6.50 20.88
CA LEU A 206 -12.56 6.48 21.06
C LEU A 206 -11.92 7.71 20.43
N ILE A 207 -10.74 8.05 20.92
CA ILE A 207 -9.89 9.11 20.36
C ILE A 207 -8.49 8.56 20.03
N VAL A 208 -7.73 9.29 19.20
CA VAL A 208 -6.31 9.03 19.04
C VAL A 208 -5.60 9.45 20.32
N ILE A 209 -4.95 8.50 20.96
CA ILE A 209 -4.21 8.71 22.21
C ILE A 209 -2.75 9.04 21.95
N LEU A 210 -2.11 8.30 21.01
CA LEU A 210 -0.72 8.52 20.65
C LEU A 210 -0.47 8.20 19.18
N GLU A 211 0.26 9.10 18.52
CA GLU A 211 0.72 8.99 17.14
C GLU A 211 2.10 9.66 16.99
N GLY A 212 2.74 9.50 15.83
CA GLY A 212 3.97 10.22 15.48
C GLY A 212 5.27 9.62 16.00
N ASP A 213 5.24 8.55 16.82
CA ASP A 213 6.45 7.80 17.18
C ASP A 213 6.94 7.00 15.97
N GLU A 214 8.24 7.05 15.67
CA GLU A 214 8.83 6.37 14.50
C GLU A 214 8.58 4.85 14.50
N ARG A 215 8.45 4.24 15.68
CA ARG A 215 8.09 2.81 15.83
C ARG A 215 6.68 2.49 15.33
N LEU A 216 5.82 3.48 15.18
CA LEU A 216 4.49 3.35 14.62
C LEU A 216 4.48 3.43 13.10
N PHE A 217 5.55 3.88 12.46
CA PHE A 217 5.59 4.00 11.02
C PHE A 217 5.54 2.64 10.33
N ASN A 218 4.89 2.63 9.20
CA ASN A 218 4.71 1.48 8.33
C ASN A 218 5.22 1.86 6.93
N PRO A 219 6.54 1.70 6.69
CA PRO A 219 7.16 2.13 5.45
C PRO A 219 6.83 1.19 4.30
N TYR A 220 6.63 1.76 3.13
CA TYR A 220 6.40 1.09 1.86
C TYR A 220 7.60 1.25 0.95
N GLN A 221 7.91 0.20 0.20
CA GLN A 221 8.91 0.23 -0.86
C GLN A 221 8.31 -0.25 -2.18
N VAL A 222 8.92 0.19 -3.27
CA VAL A 222 8.80 -0.44 -4.58
C VAL A 222 10.09 -1.19 -4.89
N ILE A 223 9.96 -2.40 -5.45
CA ILE A 223 11.09 -3.29 -5.74
C ILE A 223 10.88 -3.87 -7.13
N LEU A 224 11.83 -3.70 -8.03
CA LEU A 224 11.79 -4.34 -9.35
C LEU A 224 12.11 -5.83 -9.21
N VAL A 225 11.37 -6.69 -9.92
CA VAL A 225 11.75 -8.09 -10.05
C VAL A 225 12.98 -8.17 -10.94
N ASN A 226 13.97 -8.99 -10.55
CA ASN A 226 15.27 -9.06 -11.21
C ASN A 226 15.15 -9.65 -12.63
N PRO A 227 15.34 -8.86 -13.71
CA PRO A 227 15.17 -9.33 -15.08
C PRO A 227 16.24 -10.32 -15.52
N GLU A 228 17.37 -10.41 -14.83
CA GLU A 228 18.42 -11.39 -15.13
C GLU A 228 17.99 -12.83 -14.79
N ARG A 229 16.95 -12.98 -13.94
CA ARG A 229 16.45 -14.31 -13.50
C ARG A 229 15.30 -14.82 -14.34
N TYR A 230 14.56 -13.95 -15.03
CA TYR A 230 13.31 -14.32 -15.68
C TYR A 230 13.20 -13.71 -17.08
N THR A 231 12.64 -14.49 -17.99
CA THR A 231 12.29 -14.00 -19.33
C THR A 231 10.84 -13.50 -19.33
N GLY A 232 10.55 -12.46 -20.11
CA GLY A 232 9.18 -11.97 -20.31
C GLY A 232 8.69 -10.98 -19.25
N LEU A 233 9.59 -10.42 -18.43
CA LEU A 233 9.28 -9.26 -17.61
C LEU A 233 9.21 -7.99 -18.47
N ASN A 234 8.27 -7.09 -18.13
CA ASN A 234 8.23 -5.74 -18.68
C ASN A 234 9.18 -4.81 -17.91
N GLU A 235 10.50 -5.04 -18.07
CA GLU A 235 11.54 -4.29 -17.36
C GLU A 235 11.42 -2.78 -17.58
N LYS A 236 11.18 -2.34 -18.83
CA LYS A 236 11.08 -0.91 -19.15
C LYS A 236 9.87 -0.25 -18.50
N GLY A 237 8.72 -0.90 -18.55
CA GLY A 237 7.51 -0.41 -17.93
C GLY A 237 7.60 -0.39 -16.40
N ALA A 238 8.14 -1.46 -15.80
CA ALA A 238 8.36 -1.56 -14.36
C ALA A 238 9.31 -0.47 -13.85
N LYS A 239 10.42 -0.25 -14.58
CA LYS A 239 11.35 0.84 -14.24
C LYS A 239 10.71 2.21 -14.40
N ALA A 240 9.97 2.44 -15.48
CA ALA A 240 9.25 3.70 -15.67
C ALA A 240 8.25 3.96 -14.54
N PHE A 241 7.54 2.92 -14.06
CA PHE A 241 6.62 3.04 -12.95
C PHE A 241 7.34 3.29 -11.62
N SER A 242 8.41 2.55 -11.33
CA SER A 242 9.24 2.77 -10.13
C SER A 242 9.79 4.20 -10.09
N ASP A 243 10.38 4.68 -11.18
CA ASP A 243 10.97 6.02 -11.25
C ASP A 243 9.89 7.12 -11.15
N TRP A 244 8.73 6.92 -11.77
CA TRP A 244 7.60 7.86 -11.70
C TRP A 244 7.04 7.96 -10.28
N LEU A 245 6.91 6.85 -9.56
CA LEU A 245 6.42 6.85 -8.18
C LEU A 245 7.30 7.65 -7.22
N VAL A 246 8.62 7.62 -7.43
CA VAL A 246 9.58 8.31 -6.55
C VAL A 246 9.97 9.70 -7.03
N ASN A 247 9.57 10.11 -8.24
CA ASN A 247 9.82 11.47 -8.71
C ASN A 247 8.89 12.50 -8.03
N SER A 248 9.14 13.79 -8.27
CA SER A 248 8.36 14.88 -7.68
C SER A 248 6.84 14.76 -7.94
N ARG A 249 6.43 14.33 -9.15
CA ARG A 249 5.02 14.18 -9.52
C ARG A 249 4.34 13.06 -8.74
N GLY A 250 4.93 11.87 -8.72
CA GLY A 250 4.40 10.73 -7.96
C GLY A 250 4.33 11.02 -6.46
N GLN A 251 5.37 11.62 -5.90
CA GLN A 251 5.43 11.99 -4.49
C GLN A 251 4.41 13.09 -4.11
N GLU A 252 4.17 14.07 -4.98
CA GLU A 252 3.13 15.08 -4.79
C GLU A 252 1.72 14.43 -4.78
N LEU A 253 1.46 13.51 -5.70
CA LEU A 253 0.18 12.79 -5.76
C LEU A 253 -0.03 11.92 -4.51
N ILE A 254 0.99 11.21 -4.04
CA ILE A 254 0.92 10.46 -2.77
C ILE A 254 0.58 11.40 -1.61
N ASN A 255 1.28 12.54 -1.49
CA ASN A 255 1.04 13.51 -0.42
C ASN A 255 -0.34 14.20 -0.52
N SER A 256 -0.91 14.29 -1.72
CA SER A 256 -2.23 14.90 -1.92
C SER A 256 -3.40 13.94 -1.70
N PHE A 257 -3.13 12.63 -1.67
CA PHE A 257 -4.16 11.62 -1.47
C PHE A 257 -4.86 11.77 -0.11
N ARG A 258 -6.21 11.71 -0.12
CA ARG A 258 -7.03 11.83 1.09
C ARG A 258 -8.05 10.69 1.15
N LEU A 259 -8.11 10.03 2.30
CA LEU A 259 -9.18 9.11 2.65
C LEU A 259 -10.12 9.82 3.64
N ASN A 260 -11.38 9.98 3.28
CA ASN A 260 -12.37 10.72 4.08
C ASN A 260 -11.91 12.15 4.45
N GLY A 261 -11.18 12.82 3.54
CA GLY A 261 -10.67 14.18 3.74
C GLY A 261 -9.36 14.26 4.54
N GLN A 262 -8.84 13.15 5.06
CA GLN A 262 -7.61 13.09 5.86
C GLN A 262 -6.46 12.41 5.10
N GLN A 263 -5.24 12.86 5.34
CA GLN A 263 -4.05 12.25 4.74
C GLN A 263 -3.82 10.86 5.30
N LEU A 264 -3.66 9.86 4.42
CA LEU A 264 -3.38 8.48 4.80
C LEU A 264 -1.93 8.10 4.58
N PHE A 265 -1.33 8.59 3.50
CA PHE A 265 0.07 8.29 3.17
C PHE A 265 0.91 9.56 3.17
N VAL A 266 2.14 9.43 3.59
CA VAL A 266 3.16 10.49 3.55
C VAL A 266 4.26 10.01 2.61
N ALA A 267 4.55 10.79 1.58
CA ALA A 267 5.61 10.52 0.63
C ALA A 267 6.98 10.52 1.32
N ASN A 268 7.83 9.56 1.00
CA ASN A 268 9.12 9.35 1.67
C ASN A 268 10.23 8.90 0.72
N ALA A 269 10.07 9.11 -0.59
CA ALA A 269 11.19 8.89 -1.49
C ALA A 269 12.26 9.96 -1.24
N GLN A 270 13.50 9.52 -1.08
CA GLN A 270 14.63 10.46 -1.02
C GLN A 270 14.82 11.03 -2.42
N ALA A 271 14.86 12.36 -2.54
CA ALA A 271 15.26 13.01 -3.78
C ALA A 271 16.73 12.64 -4.04
N GLU A 272 17.01 12.02 -5.21
CA GLU A 272 18.37 11.82 -5.69
C GLU A 272 19.05 13.14 -6.03
#